data_3c4b5c6b1580780903e7b4a7025570c5
#
_entry.id   3c4b5c6b1580780903e7b4a7025570c5
#
_cell.length_a   1.000
_cell.length_b   1.000
_cell.length_c   1.000
_cell.angle_alpha   90.00
_cell.angle_beta   90.00
_cell.angle_gamma   90.00
#
_symmetry.space_group_name_H-M   'P 1'
#
loop_
_entity.id
_entity.type
_entity.pdbx_description
1 polymer ?
#
loop_
_entity_poly.entity_id
_entity_poly.type
_entity_poly.pdbx_seq_one_letter_code
_entity_poly.pdbx_strand_id
1 'polypeptide(L)'
;MELGRGANTAVSGTSLRIGVAGASQGTVDLFVLQLTENRRVRTDNDLVFFNQPASPEGAVRLTDGSTVDINLGQVPAEVDMLAVAVSLDDSVPGSLATVPSLGVTVSGVGDPVRAMAGDLSSERAALLVEVYRRAGGWKIRNVSQGWAAGLSAVLREHGIDVAESGSEPRTAPGEEKLSLKKEGKARPAQT
;
A
#
# COMPACT_ATOMS: atom_id res chain seq x y z
N MET A 1 -0.48 14.38 -16.07
CA MET A 1 -1.52 15.09 -15.29
C MET A 1 -1.18 15.02 -13.82
N GLU A 2 -1.29 16.11 -13.11
CA GLU A 2 -1.11 16.14 -11.67
C GLU A 2 -2.47 16.09 -10.97
N LEU A 3 -2.62 15.16 -10.02
CA LEU A 3 -3.86 14.93 -9.29
C LEU A 3 -3.72 15.52 -7.89
N GLY A 4 -4.36 16.64 -7.65
CA GLY A 4 -4.37 17.30 -6.35
C GLY A 4 -5.09 16.48 -5.28
N ARG A 5 -4.81 16.76 -4.01
CA ARG A 5 -5.45 16.06 -2.86
C ARG A 5 -6.98 16.18 -2.95
N GLY A 6 -7.67 15.08 -2.82
CA GLY A 6 -9.12 14.97 -2.96
C GLY A 6 -9.62 14.89 -4.40
N ALA A 7 -8.78 15.19 -5.38
CA ALA A 7 -9.16 15.08 -6.78
C ALA A 7 -9.15 13.63 -7.25
N ASN A 8 -9.95 13.34 -8.26
CA ASN A 8 -10.04 12.02 -8.86
C ASN A 8 -10.10 12.11 -10.39
N THR A 9 -9.77 11.00 -11.05
CA THR A 9 -9.91 10.85 -12.50
C THR A 9 -10.33 9.42 -12.84
N ALA A 10 -10.94 9.25 -13.99
CA ALA A 10 -11.32 7.92 -14.49
C ALA A 10 -10.07 7.12 -14.90
N VAL A 11 -10.14 5.82 -14.70
CA VAL A 11 -9.14 4.87 -15.20
C VAL A 11 -9.65 4.33 -16.52
N SER A 12 -8.92 4.57 -17.61
CA SER A 12 -9.33 4.14 -18.95
C SER A 12 -8.82 2.74 -19.32
N GLY A 13 -7.81 2.24 -18.62
CA GLY A 13 -7.22 0.91 -18.86
C GLY A 13 -7.64 -0.13 -17.84
N THR A 14 -7.20 -1.36 -18.07
CA THR A 14 -7.37 -2.47 -17.12
C THR A 14 -6.08 -2.83 -16.40
N SER A 15 -4.95 -2.35 -16.85
CA SER A 15 -3.63 -2.58 -16.25
C SER A 15 -3.03 -1.27 -15.76
N LEU A 16 -2.71 -1.20 -14.48
CA LEU A 16 -2.07 -0.06 -13.87
C LEU A 16 -0.69 -0.42 -13.38
N ARG A 17 0.24 0.50 -13.49
CA ARG A 17 1.52 0.46 -12.77
C ARG A 17 1.63 1.69 -11.89
N ILE A 18 1.84 1.49 -10.61
CA ILE A 18 1.98 2.55 -9.62
C ILE A 18 3.35 2.45 -8.99
N GLY A 19 4.13 3.50 -9.12
CA GLY A 19 5.47 3.60 -8.54
C GLY A 19 5.57 4.75 -7.54
N VAL A 20 6.30 4.53 -6.45
CA VAL A 20 6.61 5.58 -5.49
C VAL A 20 7.56 6.59 -6.13
N ALA A 21 7.26 7.87 -5.96
CA ALA A 21 8.10 8.98 -6.41
C ALA A 21 8.65 9.74 -5.20
N GLY A 22 9.82 10.34 -5.36
CA GLY A 22 10.43 11.23 -4.36
C GLY A 22 11.17 10.53 -3.22
N ALA A 23 11.14 9.21 -3.14
CA ALA A 23 11.86 8.46 -2.12
C ALA A 23 13.03 7.69 -2.72
N SER A 24 14.14 7.65 -2.00
CA SER A 24 15.27 6.77 -2.34
C SER A 24 14.90 5.32 -2.05
N GLN A 25 15.50 4.40 -2.79
CA GLN A 25 15.28 2.97 -2.58
C GLN A 25 15.57 2.58 -1.12
N GLY A 26 14.66 1.83 -0.51
CA GLY A 26 14.77 1.38 0.87
C GLY A 26 14.31 2.38 1.93
N THR A 27 13.88 3.59 1.55
CA THR A 27 13.36 4.58 2.49
C THR A 27 11.93 4.28 2.89
N VAL A 28 11.09 3.91 1.93
CA VAL A 28 9.68 3.56 2.15
C VAL A 28 9.36 2.22 1.51
N ASP A 29 8.39 1.54 2.09
CA ASP A 29 7.82 0.32 1.55
C ASP A 29 6.41 0.61 1.03
N LEU A 30 6.17 0.22 -0.23
CA LEU A 30 4.85 0.29 -0.84
C LEU A 30 4.02 -0.92 -0.41
N PHE A 31 2.78 -0.69 -0.06
CA PHE A 31 1.82 -1.76 0.20
C PHE A 31 0.44 -1.41 -0.34
N VAL A 32 -0.36 -2.43 -0.58
CA VAL A 32 -1.72 -2.29 -1.13
C VAL A 32 -2.67 -3.13 -0.31
N LEU A 33 -3.82 -2.56 0.01
CA LEU A 33 -4.94 -3.24 0.67
C LEU A 33 -6.08 -3.40 -0.33
N GLN A 34 -6.57 -4.63 -0.49
CA GLN A 34 -7.82 -4.90 -1.19
C GLN A 34 -8.98 -4.78 -0.20
N LEU A 35 -9.83 -3.78 -0.38
CA LEU A 35 -10.88 -3.44 0.58
C LEU A 35 -12.27 -3.68 -0.01
N THR A 36 -13.17 -4.19 0.83
CA THR A 36 -14.60 -4.25 0.54
C THR A 36 -15.24 -2.85 0.64
N GLU A 37 -16.52 -2.73 0.33
CA GLU A 37 -17.25 -1.46 0.47
C GLU A 37 -17.22 -0.90 1.91
N ASN A 38 -17.04 -1.76 2.91
CA ASN A 38 -16.89 -1.37 4.32
C ASN A 38 -15.48 -0.91 4.68
N ARG A 39 -14.59 -0.80 3.70
CA ARG A 39 -13.18 -0.40 3.85
C ARG A 39 -12.38 -1.37 4.73
N ARG A 40 -12.70 -2.65 4.67
CA ARG A 40 -12.02 -3.72 5.38
C ARG A 40 -11.55 -4.80 4.42
N VAL A 41 -10.46 -5.47 4.78
CA VAL A 41 -10.00 -6.66 4.06
C VAL A 41 -10.97 -7.81 4.26
N ARG A 42 -11.05 -8.72 3.31
CA ARG A 42 -11.78 -9.99 3.45
C ARG A 42 -11.03 -10.96 4.34
N THR A 43 -9.72 -11.03 4.11
CA THR A 43 -8.75 -11.82 4.89
C THR A 43 -7.39 -11.10 4.88
N ASP A 44 -6.45 -11.57 5.68
CA ASP A 44 -5.09 -11.01 5.71
C ASP A 44 -4.37 -11.16 4.35
N ASN A 45 -4.81 -12.06 3.49
CA ASN A 45 -4.27 -12.23 2.14
C ASN A 45 -4.60 -11.06 1.20
N ASP A 46 -5.51 -10.19 1.58
CA ASP A 46 -5.82 -8.95 0.85
C ASP A 46 -4.78 -7.84 1.06
N LEU A 47 -3.83 -8.04 1.97
CA LEU A 47 -2.66 -7.17 2.09
C LEU A 47 -1.56 -7.66 1.16
N VAL A 48 -1.11 -6.78 0.27
CA VAL A 48 0.06 -7.00 -0.59
C VAL A 48 1.19 -6.11 -0.10
N PHE A 49 2.28 -6.71 0.34
CA PHE A 49 3.43 -6.02 0.91
C PHE A 49 4.70 -6.90 0.79
N PHE A 50 5.82 -6.46 1.34
CA PHE A 50 7.12 -7.12 1.15
C PHE A 50 7.16 -8.61 1.55
N ASN A 51 6.41 -9.04 2.57
CA ASN A 51 6.32 -10.45 2.98
C ASN A 51 5.24 -11.25 2.22
N GLN A 52 4.40 -10.57 1.47
CA GLN A 52 3.28 -11.14 0.71
C GLN A 52 3.10 -10.34 -0.58
N PRO A 53 4.00 -10.53 -1.56
CA PRO A 53 4.11 -9.60 -2.69
C PRO A 53 3.03 -9.73 -3.76
N ALA A 54 2.08 -10.65 -3.60
CA ALA A 54 0.99 -10.83 -4.56
C ALA A 54 -0.31 -11.16 -3.84
N SER A 55 -1.43 -10.63 -4.37
CA SER A 55 -2.76 -11.05 -3.93
C SER A 55 -3.07 -12.49 -4.38
N PRO A 56 -4.02 -13.20 -3.72
CA PRO A 56 -4.31 -14.60 -4.02
C PRO A 56 -4.69 -14.86 -5.48
N GLU A 57 -5.47 -13.98 -6.07
CA GLU A 57 -5.91 -14.04 -7.47
C GLU A 57 -4.87 -13.46 -8.44
N GLY A 58 -3.78 -12.87 -7.95
CA GLY A 58 -2.74 -12.29 -8.77
C GLY A 58 -3.05 -10.93 -9.38
N ALA A 59 -4.16 -10.29 -8.98
CA ALA A 59 -4.56 -8.98 -9.49
C ALA A 59 -3.60 -7.87 -9.09
N VAL A 60 -2.99 -7.97 -7.92
CA VAL A 60 -2.06 -6.99 -7.35
C VAL A 60 -0.73 -7.67 -7.08
N ARG A 61 0.35 -7.12 -7.65
CA ARG A 61 1.71 -7.68 -7.50
C ARG A 61 2.73 -6.58 -7.28
N LEU A 62 3.49 -6.69 -6.20
CA LEU A 62 4.70 -5.89 -6.04
C LEU A 62 5.79 -6.43 -6.96
N THR A 63 6.38 -5.57 -7.77
CA THR A 63 7.52 -5.91 -8.62
C THR A 63 8.84 -5.65 -7.91
N ASP A 64 8.83 -4.69 -7.01
CA ASP A 64 9.93 -4.35 -6.09
C ASP A 64 9.34 -3.63 -4.86
N GLY A 65 10.17 -3.09 -3.97
CA GLY A 65 9.71 -2.40 -2.77
C GLY A 65 8.98 -1.08 -3.02
N SER A 66 8.96 -0.58 -4.25
CA SER A 66 8.44 0.74 -4.59
C SER A 66 7.49 0.76 -5.80
N THR A 67 7.22 -0.38 -6.41
CA THR A 67 6.37 -0.46 -7.62
C THR A 67 5.38 -1.61 -7.51
N VAL A 68 4.13 -1.37 -7.89
CA VAL A 68 3.06 -2.36 -7.93
C VAL A 68 2.40 -2.38 -9.30
N ASP A 69 2.15 -3.57 -9.82
CA ASP A 69 1.34 -3.83 -11.01
C ASP A 69 -0.05 -4.31 -10.60
N ILE A 70 -1.08 -3.72 -11.18
CA ILE A 70 -2.48 -4.03 -10.88
C ILE A 70 -3.20 -4.40 -12.18
N ASN A 71 -3.85 -5.56 -12.16
CA ASN A 71 -4.77 -5.97 -13.21
C ASN A 71 -6.21 -5.84 -12.69
N LEU A 72 -6.89 -4.78 -13.07
CA LEU A 72 -8.24 -4.49 -12.60
C LEU A 72 -9.27 -5.53 -13.04
N GLY A 73 -9.02 -6.20 -14.18
CA GLY A 73 -9.88 -7.27 -14.66
C GLY A 73 -9.87 -8.54 -13.79
N GLN A 74 -8.84 -8.71 -12.96
CA GLN A 74 -8.70 -9.84 -12.04
C GLN A 74 -9.09 -9.51 -10.61
N VAL A 75 -9.40 -8.25 -10.30
CA VAL A 75 -9.83 -7.86 -8.95
C VAL A 75 -11.19 -8.48 -8.65
N PRO A 76 -11.33 -9.24 -7.54
CA PRO A 76 -12.61 -9.88 -7.18
C PRO A 76 -13.75 -8.88 -7.04
N ALA A 77 -14.97 -9.33 -7.34
CA ALA A 77 -16.17 -8.48 -7.31
C ALA A 77 -16.46 -7.90 -5.91
N GLU A 78 -16.06 -8.62 -4.85
CA GLU A 78 -16.22 -8.17 -3.46
C GLU A 78 -15.26 -7.06 -3.07
N VAL A 79 -14.19 -6.89 -3.83
CA VAL A 79 -13.23 -5.81 -3.63
C VAL A 79 -13.71 -4.56 -4.36
N ASP A 80 -14.02 -3.55 -3.59
CA ASP A 80 -14.53 -2.27 -4.08
C ASP A 80 -13.42 -1.24 -4.28
N MET A 81 -12.29 -1.42 -3.60
CA MET A 81 -11.23 -0.43 -3.52
C MET A 81 -9.87 -1.08 -3.33
N LEU A 82 -8.87 -0.51 -3.98
CA LEU A 82 -7.46 -0.79 -3.73
C LEU A 82 -6.83 0.44 -3.09
N ALA A 83 -6.43 0.32 -1.83
CA ALA A 83 -5.76 1.39 -1.10
C ALA A 83 -4.24 1.24 -1.28
N VAL A 84 -3.61 2.20 -1.92
CA VAL A 84 -2.17 2.19 -2.20
C VAL A 84 -1.48 3.11 -1.22
N ALA A 85 -0.62 2.54 -0.39
CA ALA A 85 -0.02 3.22 0.74
C ALA A 85 1.49 2.97 0.83
N VAL A 86 2.17 3.79 1.61
CA VAL A 86 3.58 3.64 1.93
C VAL A 86 3.78 3.66 3.43
N SER A 87 4.79 2.96 3.89
CA SER A 87 5.30 3.07 5.26
C SER A 87 6.78 3.38 5.24
N LEU A 88 7.22 4.21 6.18
CA LEU A 88 8.63 4.50 6.37
C LEU A 88 9.32 3.22 6.85
N ASP A 89 10.47 2.89 6.28
CA ASP A 89 11.26 1.74 6.72
C ASP A 89 11.63 1.90 8.20
N ASP A 90 11.60 0.81 8.97
CA ASP A 90 11.88 0.84 10.41
C ASP A 90 13.29 1.35 10.73
N SER A 91 14.22 1.19 9.79
CA SER A 91 15.60 1.70 9.95
C SER A 91 15.71 3.22 9.73
N VAL A 92 14.68 3.86 9.18
CA VAL A 92 14.68 5.30 8.89
C VAL A 92 14.04 6.05 10.05
N PRO A 93 14.77 6.94 10.72
CA PRO A 93 14.21 7.75 11.81
C PRO A 93 13.31 8.86 11.27
N GLY A 94 12.43 9.37 12.13
CA GLY A 94 11.58 10.50 11.81
C GLY A 94 10.24 10.11 11.19
N SER A 95 9.80 10.86 10.21
CA SER A 95 8.48 10.70 9.60
C SER A 95 8.54 10.84 8.08
N LEU A 96 7.43 10.54 7.42
CA LEU A 96 7.28 10.72 5.97
C LEU A 96 7.43 12.19 5.53
N ALA A 97 7.22 13.14 6.43
CA ALA A 97 7.43 14.56 6.15
C ALA A 97 8.89 14.89 5.80
N THR A 98 9.84 14.05 6.18
CA THR A 98 11.26 14.20 5.83
C THR A 98 11.60 13.65 4.45
N VAL A 99 10.67 12.99 3.77
CA VAL A 99 10.83 12.50 2.39
C VAL A 99 10.35 13.58 1.44
N PRO A 100 11.25 14.35 0.82
CA PRO A 100 10.85 15.44 -0.07
C PRO A 100 10.18 14.88 -1.32
N SER A 101 9.12 15.54 -1.76
CA SER A 101 8.39 15.18 -2.99
C SER A 101 7.82 13.76 -3.01
N LEU A 102 7.45 13.21 -1.83
CA LEU A 102 6.81 11.91 -1.75
C LEU A 102 5.48 11.91 -2.50
N GLY A 103 5.27 10.89 -3.30
CA GLY A 103 4.03 10.68 -4.03
C GLY A 103 4.08 9.39 -4.82
N VAL A 104 3.14 9.25 -5.73
CA VAL A 104 3.12 8.12 -6.68
C VAL A 104 2.96 8.62 -8.10
N THR A 105 3.50 7.86 -9.03
CA THR A 105 3.25 8.00 -10.46
C THR A 105 2.45 6.80 -10.93
N VAL A 106 1.35 7.05 -11.64
CA VAL A 106 0.43 6.02 -12.11
C VAL A 106 0.40 6.03 -13.63
N SER A 107 0.70 4.90 -14.23
CA SER A 107 0.55 4.67 -15.68
C SER A 107 -0.56 3.65 -15.94
N GLY A 108 -1.15 3.71 -17.14
CA GLY A 108 -2.28 2.84 -17.51
C GLY A 108 -3.65 3.47 -17.31
N VAL A 109 -3.73 4.70 -16.86
CA VAL A 109 -4.99 5.46 -16.66
C VAL A 109 -5.38 6.30 -17.87
N GLY A 110 -4.62 6.23 -18.94
CA GLY A 110 -4.60 7.17 -20.06
C GLY A 110 -3.30 7.95 -20.00
N ASP A 111 -3.35 9.27 -19.88
CA ASP A 111 -2.15 10.06 -19.58
C ASP A 111 -1.59 9.71 -18.18
N PRO A 112 -0.27 9.62 -18.02
CA PRO A 112 0.31 9.34 -16.71
C PRO A 112 -0.16 10.35 -15.65
N VAL A 113 -0.49 9.84 -14.46
CA VAL A 113 -0.96 10.63 -13.32
C VAL A 113 0.12 10.69 -12.26
N ARG A 114 0.35 11.87 -11.71
CA ARG A 114 1.20 12.09 -10.53
C ARG A 114 0.31 12.54 -9.38
N ALA A 115 0.40 11.87 -8.26
CA ALA A 115 -0.29 12.22 -7.04
C ALA A 115 0.72 12.42 -5.92
N MET A 116 0.86 13.66 -5.45
CA MET A 116 1.81 14.02 -4.40
C MET A 116 1.15 13.91 -3.04
N ALA A 117 1.91 13.43 -2.06
CA ALA A 117 1.50 13.49 -0.67
C ALA A 117 1.49 14.95 -0.18
N GLY A 118 0.54 15.26 0.69
CA GLY A 118 0.42 16.59 1.29
C GLY A 118 0.06 16.51 2.76
N ASP A 119 0.36 17.60 3.49
CA ASP A 119 -0.01 17.78 4.90
C ASP A 119 0.49 16.68 5.86
N LEU A 120 1.65 16.10 5.56
CA LEU A 120 2.32 15.13 6.44
C LEU A 120 3.22 15.86 7.44
N SER A 121 3.21 15.42 8.70
CA SER A 121 4.01 15.99 9.78
C SER A 121 4.76 14.93 10.60
N SER A 122 4.05 14.10 11.33
CA SER A 122 4.61 13.05 12.20
C SER A 122 4.30 11.63 11.72
N GLU A 123 3.60 11.49 10.62
CA GLU A 123 3.12 10.21 10.12
C GLU A 123 4.28 9.34 9.59
N ARG A 124 4.27 8.06 9.95
CA ARG A 124 5.21 7.07 9.46
C ARG A 124 4.61 6.17 8.37
N ALA A 125 3.31 6.20 8.18
CA ALA A 125 2.61 5.57 7.07
C ALA A 125 1.56 6.50 6.49
N ALA A 126 1.31 6.39 5.21
CA ALA A 126 0.28 7.19 4.53
C ALA A 126 -0.36 6.41 3.38
N LEU A 127 -1.68 6.52 3.31
CA LEU A 127 -2.45 6.13 2.15
C LEU A 127 -2.33 7.25 1.11
N LEU A 128 -1.73 6.97 -0.03
CA LEU A 128 -1.46 7.98 -1.05
C LEU A 128 -2.59 8.09 -2.06
N VAL A 129 -3.00 6.97 -2.65
CA VAL A 129 -4.08 6.93 -3.62
C VAL A 129 -5.02 5.76 -3.38
N GLU A 130 -6.26 5.91 -3.80
CA GLU A 130 -7.25 4.85 -3.85
C GLU A 130 -7.68 4.61 -5.30
N VAL A 131 -7.69 3.37 -5.73
CA VAL A 131 -8.30 2.93 -6.99
C VAL A 131 -9.61 2.25 -6.63
N TYR A 132 -10.73 2.80 -7.04
CA TYR A 132 -12.04 2.37 -6.56
C TYR A 132 -13.07 2.23 -7.67
N ARG A 133 -14.06 1.35 -7.43
CA ARG A 133 -15.17 1.14 -8.37
C ARG A 133 -16.15 2.31 -8.34
N ARG A 134 -16.56 2.78 -9.50
CA ARG A 134 -17.58 3.81 -9.63
C ARG A 134 -18.31 3.70 -10.97
N ALA A 135 -19.64 3.63 -10.93
CA ALA A 135 -20.49 3.65 -12.13
C ALA A 135 -20.08 2.62 -13.20
N GLY A 136 -19.76 1.39 -12.79
CA GLY A 136 -19.37 0.30 -13.69
C GLY A 136 -17.92 0.35 -14.18
N GLY A 137 -17.14 1.31 -13.74
CA GLY A 137 -15.72 1.45 -14.07
C GLY A 137 -14.85 1.65 -12.83
N TRP A 138 -13.64 2.12 -13.05
CA TRP A 138 -12.68 2.41 -12.00
C TRP A 138 -12.27 3.88 -12.05
N LYS A 139 -12.02 4.44 -10.87
CA LYS A 139 -11.44 5.78 -10.70
C LYS A 139 -10.24 5.70 -9.78
N ILE A 140 -9.35 6.67 -9.89
CA ILE A 140 -8.25 6.88 -8.96
C ILE A 140 -8.40 8.23 -8.28
N ARG A 141 -8.13 8.28 -6.98
CA ARG A 141 -8.22 9.50 -6.15
C ARG A 141 -6.95 9.68 -5.35
N ASN A 142 -6.46 10.91 -5.27
CA ASN A 142 -5.39 11.29 -4.34
C ASN A 142 -6.00 11.51 -2.95
N VAL A 143 -5.56 10.74 -1.96
CA VAL A 143 -6.09 10.77 -0.58
C VAL A 143 -5.15 11.48 0.37
N SER A 144 -3.90 11.07 0.42
CA SER A 144 -2.88 11.61 1.32
C SER A 144 -3.31 11.61 2.80
N GLN A 145 -3.72 10.46 3.31
CA GLN A 145 -4.10 10.27 4.71
C GLN A 145 -2.99 9.53 5.45
N GLY A 146 -2.56 10.05 6.60
CA GLY A 146 -1.43 9.52 7.35
C GLY A 146 -1.77 8.92 8.71
N TRP A 147 -0.86 8.07 9.20
CA TRP A 147 -0.89 7.45 10.53
C TRP A 147 0.46 7.60 11.22
N ALA A 148 0.48 8.28 12.35
CA ALA A 148 1.71 8.49 13.14
C ALA A 148 2.32 7.19 13.65
N ALA A 149 1.50 6.23 14.03
CA ALA A 149 1.95 4.92 14.51
C ALA A 149 2.43 3.96 13.40
N GLY A 150 2.36 4.38 12.15
CA GLY A 150 2.92 3.64 11.01
C GLY A 150 2.04 2.53 10.47
N LEU A 151 2.67 1.55 9.83
CA LEU A 151 2.01 0.47 9.09
C LEU A 151 1.01 -0.31 9.95
N SER A 152 1.37 -0.65 11.19
CA SER A 152 0.49 -1.44 12.06
C SER A 152 -0.85 -0.77 12.33
N ALA A 153 -0.87 0.55 12.47
CA ALA A 153 -2.09 1.31 12.68
C ALA A 153 -3.00 1.28 11.44
N VAL A 154 -2.41 1.43 10.26
CA VAL A 154 -3.13 1.31 8.98
C VAL A 154 -3.81 -0.06 8.87
N LEU A 155 -3.07 -1.12 9.16
CA LEU A 155 -3.56 -2.49 9.04
C LEU A 155 -4.70 -2.79 10.01
N ARG A 156 -4.56 -2.38 11.28
CA ARG A 156 -5.61 -2.56 12.29
C ARG A 156 -6.90 -1.83 11.93
N GLU A 157 -6.79 -0.62 11.42
CA GLU A 157 -7.97 0.16 10.99
C GLU A 157 -8.73 -0.52 9.86
N HIS A 158 -8.03 -1.29 9.01
CA HIS A 158 -8.63 -1.99 7.88
C HIS A 158 -8.93 -3.48 8.17
N GLY A 159 -8.85 -3.89 9.42
CA GLY A 159 -9.29 -5.22 9.87
C GLY A 159 -8.23 -6.30 9.91
N ILE A 160 -6.94 -5.93 9.89
CA ILE A 160 -5.83 -6.88 10.01
C ILE A 160 -5.25 -6.83 11.43
N ASP A 161 -5.20 -7.99 12.09
CA ASP A 161 -4.49 -8.14 13.34
C ASP A 161 -2.98 -8.29 13.08
N VAL A 162 -2.21 -7.49 13.79
CA VAL A 162 -0.76 -7.43 13.64
C VAL A 162 -0.10 -7.93 14.92
N ALA A 163 0.92 -8.77 14.80
CA ALA A 163 1.78 -9.15 15.90
C ALA A 163 2.56 -7.92 16.39
N GLU A 164 2.45 -7.59 17.69
CA GLU A 164 3.22 -6.51 18.28
C GLU A 164 4.69 -6.93 18.39
N SER A 165 5.59 -6.04 17.93
CA SER A 165 7.03 -6.25 18.14
C SER A 165 7.34 -6.25 19.63
N GLY A 166 7.84 -7.36 20.18
CA GLY A 166 8.30 -7.47 21.57
C GLY A 166 7.41 -8.29 22.49
N SER A 167 6.21 -8.70 22.12
CA SER A 167 5.47 -9.73 22.83
C SER A 167 5.70 -11.07 22.16
N GLU A 168 6.18 -12.04 22.95
CA GLU A 168 6.18 -13.42 22.49
C GLU A 168 4.76 -13.81 22.07
N PRO A 169 4.60 -14.48 20.92
CA PRO A 169 3.30 -14.92 20.52
C PRO A 169 2.78 -15.92 21.53
N ARG A 170 1.83 -15.53 22.36
CA ARG A 170 0.96 -16.49 22.99
C ARG A 170 0.11 -17.08 21.87
N THR A 171 0.54 -18.19 21.36
CA THR A 171 -0.22 -18.96 20.40
C THR A 171 -1.48 -19.49 21.07
N ALA A 172 -2.56 -18.75 20.96
CA ALA A 172 -3.86 -19.38 20.99
C ALA A 172 -3.93 -20.26 19.74
N PRO A 173 -4.28 -21.55 19.85
CA PRO A 173 -4.39 -22.39 18.68
C PRO A 173 -5.46 -21.81 17.74
N GLY A 174 -5.06 -21.35 16.54
CA GLY A 174 -5.95 -20.94 15.48
C GLY A 174 -5.85 -19.53 14.93
N GLU A 175 -5.03 -18.64 15.48
CA GLU A 175 -4.86 -17.28 14.95
C GLU A 175 -3.38 -16.95 14.72
N GLU A 176 -2.93 -17.15 13.49
CA GLU A 176 -1.65 -16.60 13.06
C GLU A 176 -1.81 -15.10 12.80
N LYS A 177 -1.18 -14.29 13.67
CA LYS A 177 -1.09 -12.84 13.44
C LYS A 177 -0.05 -12.56 12.37
N LEU A 178 -0.38 -11.65 11.47
CA LEU A 178 0.50 -11.23 10.39
C LEU A 178 1.79 -10.61 10.94
N SER A 179 2.95 -11.10 10.49
CA SER A 179 4.24 -10.54 10.85
C SER A 179 4.62 -9.39 9.94
N LEU A 180 4.93 -8.23 10.53
CA LEU A 180 5.45 -7.07 9.83
C LEU A 180 6.98 -7.02 9.80
N LYS A 181 7.65 -8.01 10.41
CA LYS A 181 9.10 -8.11 10.33
C LYS A 181 9.47 -8.51 8.92
N LYS A 182 10.28 -7.70 8.23
CA LYS A 182 10.84 -8.08 6.94
C LYS A 182 11.60 -9.39 7.10
N GLU A 183 11.16 -10.43 6.38
CA GLU A 183 11.94 -11.64 6.22
C GLU A 183 13.17 -11.27 5.40
N GLY A 184 14.33 -11.27 6.06
CA GLY A 184 15.56 -10.91 5.40
C GLY A 184 15.80 -11.84 4.24
N LYS A 185 16.06 -11.29 3.05
CA LYS A 185 16.85 -12.02 2.06
C LYS A 185 18.08 -12.52 2.79
N ALA A 186 18.24 -13.84 2.84
CA ALA A 186 19.47 -14.43 3.34
C ALA A 186 20.63 -13.67 2.69
N ARG A 187 21.45 -13.00 3.48
CA ARG A 187 22.70 -12.44 2.98
C ARG A 187 23.44 -13.60 2.32
N PRO A 188 23.87 -13.47 1.06
CA PRO A 188 24.79 -14.44 0.52
C PRO A 188 25.99 -14.48 1.48
N ALA A 189 26.30 -15.68 1.93
CA ALA A 189 27.47 -15.88 2.76
C ALA A 189 28.68 -15.35 1.99
N GLN A 190 29.30 -14.30 2.52
CA GLN A 190 30.56 -13.84 2.00
C GLN A 190 31.62 -14.84 2.46
N THR A 191 32.10 -15.62 1.53
CA THR A 191 33.39 -16.35 1.67
C THR A 191 34.53 -15.39 1.50
#